data_337da759bf9e50152e2b6d3f67b8c872
#
_entry.id   337da759bf9e50152e2b6d3f67b8c872
#
_cell.length_a   1.000
_cell.length_b   1.000
_cell.length_c   1.000
_cell.angle_alpha   90.00
_cell.angle_beta   90.00
_cell.angle_gamma   90.00
#
_symmetry.space_group_name_H-M   'P 1'
#
loop_
_entity.id
_entity.type
_entity.pdbx_description
1 polymer ?
#
loop_
_entity_poly.entity_id
_entity_poly.type
_entity_poly.pdbx_seq_one_letter_code
_entity_poly.pdbx_strand_id
1 'polypeptide(L)'
;MSLNETLQDRGNEYGQFISNSAISQDLKDYIRQTPNWESLESDQREALDMIMHKVSRITVGNHNNIDSWHDIAGYAELVAKRLSGEFM
;
A
#
# COMPACT_ATOMS: atom_id res chain seq x y z
N MET A 1 22.06 14.93 -5.60
CA MET A 1 20.73 15.38 -5.18
C MET A 1 20.71 15.51 -3.67
N SER A 2 20.20 16.62 -3.16
CA SER A 2 20.11 16.84 -1.73
C SER A 2 18.91 16.08 -1.15
N LEU A 3 18.89 15.91 0.17
CA LEU A 3 17.75 15.32 0.85
C LEU A 3 16.47 16.10 0.60
N ASN A 4 16.53 17.43 0.64
CA ASN A 4 15.35 18.28 0.38
C ASN A 4 14.80 18.07 -1.02
N GLU A 5 15.67 17.98 -2.03
CA GLU A 5 15.26 17.70 -3.40
C GLU A 5 14.60 16.32 -3.52
N THR A 6 15.18 15.33 -2.87
CA THR A 6 14.62 13.97 -2.86
C THR A 6 13.24 13.95 -2.23
N LEU A 7 13.05 14.64 -1.09
CA LEU A 7 11.74 14.69 -0.41
C LEU A 7 10.72 15.44 -1.25
N GLN A 8 11.12 16.52 -1.93
CA GLN A 8 10.21 17.26 -2.81
C GLN A 8 9.77 16.41 -4.00
N ASP A 9 10.70 15.70 -4.63
CA ASP A 9 10.38 14.82 -5.76
C ASP A 9 9.41 13.72 -5.35
N ARG A 10 9.61 13.11 -4.18
CA ARG A 10 8.71 12.08 -3.67
C ARG A 10 7.33 12.68 -3.35
N GLY A 11 7.28 13.90 -2.82
CA GLY A 11 6.02 14.59 -2.56
C GLY A 11 5.24 14.84 -3.84
N ASN A 12 5.92 15.17 -4.94
CA ASN A 12 5.28 15.38 -6.24
C ASN A 12 4.70 14.07 -6.80
N GLU A 13 5.38 12.94 -6.60
CA GLU A 13 4.93 11.64 -7.10
C GLU A 13 3.88 10.98 -6.21
N TYR A 14 4.09 11.00 -4.89
CA TYR A 14 3.29 10.22 -3.94
C TYR A 14 2.38 11.07 -3.06
N GLY A 15 2.40 12.39 -3.24
CA GLY A 15 1.72 13.33 -2.37
C GLY A 15 2.55 13.63 -1.12
N GLN A 16 2.08 14.58 -0.33
CA GLN A 16 2.73 14.92 0.93
C GLN A 16 2.62 13.75 1.91
N PHE A 17 3.71 13.44 2.58
CA PHE A 17 3.73 12.29 3.49
C PHE A 17 2.65 12.39 4.56
N ILE A 18 2.44 13.58 5.13
CA ILE A 18 1.41 13.74 6.16
C ILE A 18 0.01 13.43 5.63
N SER A 19 -0.28 13.79 4.39
CA SER A 19 -1.59 13.54 3.78
C SER A 19 -1.77 12.07 3.43
N ASN A 20 -0.79 11.45 2.77
CA ASN A 20 -0.94 10.05 2.39
C ASN A 20 -0.87 9.13 3.61
N SER A 21 -0.09 9.48 4.64
CA SER A 21 -0.05 8.67 5.86
C SER A 21 -1.36 8.73 6.63
N ALA A 22 -2.02 9.88 6.67
CA ALA A 22 -3.33 10.00 7.32
C ALA A 22 -4.36 9.10 6.63
N ILE A 23 -4.43 9.13 5.31
CA ILE A 23 -5.35 8.28 4.54
C ILE A 23 -4.99 6.80 4.73
N SER A 24 -3.71 6.47 4.65
CA SER A 24 -3.25 5.09 4.84
C SER A 24 -3.67 4.55 6.21
N GLN A 25 -3.45 5.32 7.27
CA GLN A 25 -3.83 4.90 8.62
C GLN A 25 -5.34 4.79 8.79
N ASP A 26 -6.11 5.71 8.22
CA ASP A 26 -7.57 5.67 8.27
C ASP A 26 -8.11 4.42 7.56
N LEU A 27 -7.58 4.10 6.38
CA LEU A 27 -7.97 2.89 5.65
C LEU A 27 -7.64 1.64 6.45
N LYS A 28 -6.45 1.58 7.02
CA LYS A 28 -6.00 0.43 7.83
C LYS A 28 -6.85 0.27 9.08
N ASP A 29 -7.16 1.38 9.75
CA ASP A 29 -7.99 1.34 10.95
C ASP A 29 -9.40 0.83 10.64
N TYR A 30 -9.99 1.29 9.54
CA TYR A 30 -11.30 0.83 9.10
C TYR A 30 -11.30 -0.67 8.82
N ILE A 31 -10.34 -1.14 8.04
CA ILE A 31 -10.26 -2.55 7.64
C ILE A 31 -10.01 -3.47 8.84
N ARG A 32 -9.22 -3.01 9.82
CA ARG A 32 -8.93 -3.79 11.04
C ARG A 32 -10.15 -4.02 11.92
N GLN A 33 -11.23 -3.26 11.71
CA GLN A 33 -12.47 -3.42 12.46
C GLN A 33 -13.45 -4.39 11.79
N THR A 34 -13.09 -4.93 10.63
CA THR A 34 -13.98 -5.86 9.92
C THR A 34 -13.94 -7.25 10.56
N PRO A 35 -15.02 -8.06 10.38
CA PRO A 35 -15.15 -9.32 11.13
C PRO A 35 -14.05 -10.34 10.88
N ASN A 36 -13.46 -10.36 9.68
CA ASN A 36 -12.51 -11.39 9.31
C ASN A 36 -11.05 -10.98 9.52
N TRP A 37 -10.77 -9.72 9.89
CA TRP A 37 -9.38 -9.26 10.01
C TRP A 37 -8.56 -10.17 10.92
N GLU A 38 -9.11 -10.53 12.08
CA GLU A 38 -8.42 -11.39 13.05
C GLU A 38 -8.18 -12.81 12.53
N SER A 39 -8.97 -13.23 11.55
CA SER A 39 -8.86 -14.57 10.95
C SER A 39 -7.86 -14.63 9.79
N LEU A 40 -7.39 -13.48 9.31
CA LEU A 40 -6.44 -13.44 8.20
C LEU A 40 -5.08 -13.97 8.65
N GLU A 41 -4.37 -14.60 7.72
CA GLU A 41 -3.00 -15.02 7.96
C GLU A 41 -2.05 -13.82 7.82
N SER A 42 -0.84 -13.95 8.36
CA SER A 42 0.11 -12.85 8.43
C SER A 42 0.43 -12.25 7.06
N ASP A 43 0.61 -13.09 6.03
CA ASP A 43 0.92 -12.61 4.69
C ASP A 43 -0.26 -11.85 4.08
N GLN A 44 -1.48 -12.29 4.39
CA GLN A 44 -2.69 -11.59 3.93
C GLN A 44 -2.82 -10.20 4.57
N ARG A 45 -2.58 -10.12 5.87
CA ARG A 45 -2.59 -8.83 6.59
C ARG A 45 -1.52 -7.88 6.05
N GLU A 46 -0.31 -8.40 5.89
CA GLU A 46 0.80 -7.57 5.39
C GLU A 46 0.51 -7.08 3.98
N ALA A 47 0.05 -7.97 3.11
CA ALA A 47 -0.28 -7.58 1.73
C ALA A 47 -1.36 -6.50 1.71
N LEU A 48 -2.43 -6.65 2.50
CA LEU A 48 -3.48 -5.64 2.56
C LEU A 48 -2.99 -4.32 3.13
N ASP A 49 -2.14 -4.35 4.17
CA ASP A 49 -1.53 -3.14 4.71
C ASP A 49 -0.72 -2.40 3.65
N MET A 50 0.08 -3.12 2.87
CA MET A 50 0.89 -2.53 1.82
C MET A 50 0.04 -2.03 0.66
N ILE A 51 -1.00 -2.76 0.30
CA ILE A 51 -1.93 -2.32 -0.75
C ILE A 51 -2.61 -1.02 -0.34
N MET A 52 -3.08 -0.91 0.90
CA MET A 52 -3.70 0.31 1.40
C MET A 52 -2.72 1.48 1.40
N HIS A 53 -1.46 1.23 1.75
CA HIS A 53 -0.41 2.24 1.67
C HIS A 53 -0.24 2.76 0.23
N LYS A 54 -0.22 1.86 -0.75
CA LYS A 54 -0.12 2.25 -2.16
C LYS A 54 -1.37 2.98 -2.65
N VAL A 55 -2.55 2.57 -2.19
CA VAL A 55 -3.80 3.27 -2.51
C VAL A 55 -3.72 4.73 -2.05
N SER A 56 -3.19 4.98 -0.85
CA SER A 56 -3.06 6.35 -0.35
C SER A 56 -2.13 7.19 -1.23
N ARG A 57 -1.07 6.61 -1.75
CA ARG A 57 -0.15 7.29 -2.68
C ARG A 57 -0.84 7.63 -4.00
N ILE A 58 -1.66 6.72 -4.50
CA ILE A 58 -2.41 6.92 -5.75
C ILE A 58 -3.43 8.04 -5.58
N THR A 59 -4.13 8.08 -4.46
CA THR A 59 -5.23 9.03 -4.26
C THR A 59 -4.77 10.41 -3.84
N VAL A 60 -3.56 10.56 -3.34
CA VAL A 60 -3.02 11.85 -2.89
C VAL A 60 -1.94 12.39 -3.84
N GLY A 61 -1.18 11.50 -4.45
CA GLY A 61 -0.10 11.88 -5.37
C GLY A 61 -0.46 11.64 -6.82
N ASN A 62 0.52 11.17 -7.58
CA ASN A 62 0.35 10.89 -9.01
C ASN A 62 -0.38 9.55 -9.20
N HIS A 63 -1.65 9.61 -9.56
CA HIS A 63 -2.47 8.41 -9.77
C HIS A 63 -2.07 7.61 -11.02
N ASN A 64 -1.21 8.15 -11.85
CA ASN A 64 -0.67 7.48 -13.03
C ASN A 64 0.73 6.89 -12.79
N ASN A 65 1.22 6.91 -11.56
CA ASN A 65 2.51 6.29 -11.23
C ASN A 65 2.38 4.77 -11.37
N ILE A 66 3.05 4.21 -12.37
CA ILE A 66 2.91 2.79 -12.71
C ILE A 66 3.44 1.88 -11.59
N ASP A 67 4.46 2.33 -10.86
CA ASP A 67 5.06 1.51 -9.80
C ASP A 67 4.07 1.24 -8.67
N SER A 68 3.23 2.22 -8.32
CA SER A 68 2.19 2.02 -7.30
C SER A 68 1.21 0.92 -7.69
N TRP A 69 0.77 0.92 -8.94
CA TRP A 69 -0.14 -0.10 -9.44
C TRP A 69 0.53 -1.47 -9.55
N HIS A 70 1.79 -1.50 -10.02
CA HIS A 70 2.56 -2.76 -10.08
C HIS A 70 2.78 -3.35 -8.69
N ASP A 71 3.04 -2.51 -7.69
CA ASP A 71 3.24 -2.98 -6.33
C ASP A 71 1.97 -3.60 -5.75
N ILE A 72 0.81 -2.99 -6.00
CA ILE A 72 -0.48 -3.56 -5.60
C ILE A 72 -0.67 -4.94 -6.23
N ALA A 73 -0.43 -5.05 -7.53
CA ALA A 73 -0.55 -6.33 -8.23
C ALA A 73 0.41 -7.37 -7.66
N GLY A 74 1.64 -6.96 -7.36
CA GLY A 74 2.66 -7.86 -6.79
C GLY A 74 2.27 -8.43 -5.45
N TYR A 75 1.82 -7.60 -4.53
CA TYR A 75 1.40 -8.07 -3.21
C TYR A 75 0.20 -9.02 -3.31
N ALA A 76 -0.78 -8.67 -4.15
CA ALA A 76 -1.93 -9.53 -4.37
C ALA A 76 -1.52 -10.89 -4.95
N GLU A 77 -0.61 -10.89 -5.92
CA GLU A 77 -0.15 -12.13 -6.56
C GLU A 77 0.60 -13.03 -5.59
N LEU A 78 1.44 -12.46 -4.73
CA LEU A 78 2.18 -13.26 -3.74
C LEU A 78 1.23 -14.07 -2.85
N VAL A 79 0.15 -13.44 -2.38
CA VAL A 79 -0.85 -14.13 -1.56
C VAL A 79 -1.60 -15.16 -2.40
N ALA A 80 -2.01 -14.80 -3.62
CA ALA A 80 -2.73 -15.72 -4.50
C ALA A 80 -1.92 -16.98 -4.80
N LYS A 81 -0.63 -16.83 -5.05
CA LYS A 81 0.26 -17.97 -5.31
C LYS A 81 0.40 -18.86 -4.09
N ARG A 82 0.59 -18.29 -2.91
CA ARG A 82 0.67 -19.08 -1.69
C ARG A 82 -0.62 -19.87 -1.46
N LEU A 83 -1.79 -19.23 -1.64
CA LEU A 83 -3.09 -19.87 -1.46
C LEU A 83 -3.33 -21.00 -2.48
N SER A 84 -2.75 -20.90 -3.66
CA SER A 84 -2.85 -21.95 -4.68
C SER A 84 -1.82 -23.07 -4.52
N GLY A 85 -0.98 -23.00 -3.47
CA GLY A 85 0.04 -24.00 -3.21
C GLY A 85 1.39 -23.72 -3.84
N GLU A 86 1.56 -22.55 -4.48
CA GLU A 86 2.84 -22.13 -5.03
C GLU A 86 3.59 -21.27 -3.99
N PHE A 87 4.79 -21.65 -3.63
CA PHE A 87 5.61 -20.91 -2.67
C PHE A 87 6.68 -20.10 -3.40
N MET A 88 6.82 -18.86 -2.97
CA MET A 88 7.78 -17.92 -3.53
C MET A 88 8.95 -17.72 -2.55
#